data_d2c49102f15b2106489dc31e619f5ff4
#
_entry.id   d2c49102f15b2106489dc31e619f5ff4
#
_cell.length_a   1.000
_cell.length_b   1.000
_cell.length_c   1.000
_cell.angle_alpha   90.00
_cell.angle_beta   90.00
_cell.angle_gamma   90.00
#
_symmetry.space_group_name_H-M   'P 1'
#
loop_
_entity.id
_entity.type
_entity.pdbx_description
1 polymer ?
#
loop_
_entity_poly.entity_id
_entity_poly.type
_entity_poly.pdbx_seq_one_letter_code
_entity_poly.pdbx_strand_id
1 'polypeptide(L)'
;MYFAILWKNKELSLKELEYAQPTKLHSSTTQQIVLFESCDEEKLVQLAGIIKRWKLISGELSDFFYSCEKRIIGVADKNQGINLKKQYGLKRFKQVDLFHTDLEVKKKGVELIKIWSQRGQVLGYQQIRLYEVVDFEKPGRSMQMGMMPAKLTHTLMNIGLSLLKSQEKPLIYDPFVGSGTTGFLANYFAYDFLGSDLKLTFANQNKPWWLGSKWAKPDQIFDFFLHDATKSFEHPEFFAGKIPLIITEGWLGPVIKATTTAEEVKEYQRRVKNVYLPWIEQMATAFAEKPVMVFTIPWYLGYENLLEKAIIELAEKVGFRFSSLQELYKRDQHKVGRKVVMLQ
;
A
#
# COMPACT_ATOMS: atom_id res chain seq x y z
N MET A 1 -7.84 -12.74 -19.61
CA MET A 1 -6.42 -12.66 -19.22
C MET A 1 -6.05 -11.21 -18.93
N TYR A 2 -5.18 -10.99 -17.98
CA TYR A 2 -4.80 -9.66 -17.48
C TYR A 2 -3.30 -9.54 -17.38
N PHE A 3 -2.79 -8.30 -17.37
CA PHE A 3 -1.42 -8.01 -16.98
C PHE A 3 -1.39 -6.91 -15.92
N ALA A 4 -0.31 -6.93 -15.16
CA ALA A 4 0.03 -5.85 -14.25
C ALA A 4 1.50 -5.44 -14.41
N ILE A 5 1.80 -4.15 -14.42
CA ILE A 5 3.16 -3.65 -14.23
C ILE A 5 3.38 -3.41 -12.75
N LEU A 6 4.33 -4.15 -12.19
CA LEU A 6 4.71 -4.06 -10.79
C LEU A 6 5.54 -2.81 -10.52
N TRP A 7 5.45 -2.28 -9.33
CA TRP A 7 6.37 -1.27 -8.82
C TRP A 7 7.77 -1.86 -8.61
N LYS A 8 8.76 -1.00 -8.35
CA LYS A 8 10.17 -1.40 -8.12
C LYS A 8 10.34 -2.45 -7.00
N ASN A 9 9.50 -2.40 -5.96
CA ASN A 9 9.44 -3.42 -4.91
C ASN A 9 8.55 -4.58 -5.37
N LYS A 10 9.13 -5.54 -6.08
CA LYS A 10 8.39 -6.61 -6.76
C LYS A 10 7.68 -7.54 -5.80
N GLU A 11 8.37 -8.02 -4.76
CA GLU A 11 7.80 -8.93 -3.78
C GLU A 11 6.59 -8.30 -3.07
N LEU A 12 6.73 -7.03 -2.68
CA LEU A 12 5.66 -6.26 -2.08
C LEU A 12 4.45 -6.12 -3.02
N SER A 13 4.69 -5.82 -4.31
CA SER A 13 3.65 -5.70 -5.32
C SER A 13 2.98 -7.04 -5.64
N LEU A 14 3.73 -8.14 -5.66
CA LEU A 14 3.18 -9.48 -5.86
C LEU A 14 2.33 -9.92 -4.66
N LYS A 15 2.79 -9.63 -3.44
CA LYS A 15 2.02 -9.93 -2.23
C LYS A 15 0.71 -9.12 -2.19
N GLU A 16 0.76 -7.85 -2.59
CA GLU A 16 -0.46 -7.03 -2.71
C GLU A 16 -1.43 -7.56 -3.77
N LEU A 17 -0.90 -8.13 -4.87
CA LEU A 17 -1.73 -8.66 -5.95
C LEU A 17 -2.67 -9.78 -5.49
N GLU A 18 -2.33 -10.50 -4.41
CA GLU A 18 -3.20 -11.52 -3.81
C GLU A 18 -4.58 -10.95 -3.42
N TYR A 19 -4.67 -9.65 -3.11
CA TYR A 19 -5.95 -8.98 -2.82
C TYR A 19 -6.94 -9.04 -4.00
N ALA A 20 -6.43 -8.99 -5.24
CA ALA A 20 -7.26 -9.13 -6.44
C ALA A 20 -7.55 -10.60 -6.82
N GLN A 21 -7.12 -11.57 -6.00
CA GLN A 21 -7.38 -13.00 -6.19
C GLN A 21 -7.04 -13.51 -7.61
N PRO A 22 -5.80 -13.30 -8.10
CA PRO A 22 -5.42 -13.72 -9.44
C PRO A 22 -5.34 -15.23 -9.55
N THR A 23 -5.74 -15.78 -10.69
CA THR A 23 -5.57 -17.20 -11.00
C THR A 23 -4.47 -17.41 -12.04
N LYS A 24 -3.76 -18.54 -11.94
CA LYS A 24 -2.70 -18.94 -12.88
C LYS A 24 -1.69 -17.81 -13.15
N LEU A 25 -1.07 -17.35 -12.09
CA LEU A 25 -0.09 -16.26 -12.13
C LEU A 25 1.19 -16.72 -12.86
N HIS A 26 1.62 -15.95 -13.86
CA HIS A 26 2.88 -16.11 -14.57
C HIS A 26 3.73 -14.85 -14.38
N SER A 27 4.71 -14.90 -13.50
CA SER A 27 5.63 -13.78 -13.30
C SER A 27 6.87 -13.93 -14.20
N SER A 28 7.24 -12.85 -14.89
CA SER A 28 8.57 -12.76 -15.50
C SER A 28 9.56 -12.29 -14.44
N THR A 29 10.60 -13.10 -14.17
CA THR A 29 11.64 -12.77 -13.20
C THR A 29 12.50 -11.58 -13.61
N THR A 30 12.57 -11.27 -14.91
CA THR A 30 13.41 -10.21 -15.46
C THR A 30 12.66 -8.90 -15.73
N GLN A 31 11.33 -8.96 -15.88
CA GLN A 31 10.49 -7.80 -16.18
C GLN A 31 9.51 -7.53 -15.04
N GLN A 32 9.21 -6.26 -14.82
CA GLN A 32 8.19 -5.82 -13.86
C GLN A 32 6.77 -6.07 -14.38
N ILE A 33 6.56 -7.18 -15.09
CA ILE A 33 5.29 -7.54 -15.73
C ILE A 33 4.85 -8.90 -15.24
N VAL A 34 3.59 -8.99 -14.87
CA VAL A 34 2.92 -10.22 -14.45
C VAL A 34 1.69 -10.44 -15.31
N LEU A 35 1.45 -11.69 -15.73
CA LEU A 35 0.23 -12.14 -16.41
C LEU A 35 -0.57 -13.05 -15.50
N PHE A 36 -1.91 -13.02 -15.63
CA PHE A 36 -2.82 -13.92 -14.93
C PHE A 36 -4.13 -14.10 -15.70
N GLU A 37 -4.82 -15.22 -15.50
CA GLU A 37 -5.99 -15.57 -16.32
C GLU A 37 -7.25 -14.83 -15.89
N SER A 38 -7.52 -14.76 -14.59
CA SER A 38 -8.66 -14.06 -14.02
C SER A 38 -8.31 -13.40 -12.69
N CYS A 39 -9.13 -12.44 -12.29
CA CYS A 39 -9.03 -11.75 -11.01
C CYS A 39 -10.34 -11.01 -10.71
N ASP A 40 -10.44 -10.49 -9.50
CA ASP A 40 -11.41 -9.47 -9.11
C ASP A 40 -10.98 -8.12 -9.69
N GLU A 41 -11.65 -7.65 -10.76
CA GLU A 41 -11.30 -6.40 -11.45
C GLU A 41 -11.46 -5.17 -10.54
N GLU A 42 -12.46 -5.14 -9.67
CA GLU A 42 -12.70 -4.02 -8.76
C GLU A 42 -11.54 -3.88 -7.76
N LYS A 43 -11.09 -4.99 -7.21
CA LYS A 43 -9.92 -5.01 -6.32
C LYS A 43 -8.63 -4.74 -7.10
N LEU A 44 -8.48 -5.27 -8.32
CA LEU A 44 -7.31 -5.04 -9.16
C LEU A 44 -7.07 -3.54 -9.40
N VAL A 45 -8.12 -2.76 -9.65
CA VAL A 45 -7.98 -1.32 -9.91
C VAL A 45 -7.62 -0.49 -8.67
N GLN A 46 -7.72 -1.06 -7.48
CA GLN A 46 -7.36 -0.41 -6.22
C GLN A 46 -5.91 -0.63 -5.79
N LEU A 47 -5.16 -1.56 -6.42
CA LEU A 47 -3.80 -1.89 -5.97
C LEU A 47 -2.82 -0.71 -6.09
N ALA A 48 -2.05 -0.46 -5.05
CA ALA A 48 -1.06 0.61 -4.98
C ALA A 48 0.28 0.24 -5.63
N GLY A 49 0.74 -0.98 -5.41
CA GLY A 49 1.99 -1.52 -5.96
C GLY A 49 1.96 -1.83 -7.45
N ILE A 50 0.82 -1.62 -8.11
CA ILE A 50 0.65 -1.85 -9.54
C ILE A 50 0.58 -0.50 -10.27
N ILE A 51 1.55 -0.25 -11.16
CA ILE A 51 1.64 1.01 -11.90
C ILE A 51 0.50 1.14 -12.91
N LYS A 52 0.28 0.10 -13.73
CA LYS A 52 -0.82 0.00 -14.70
C LYS A 52 -1.38 -1.41 -14.72
N ARG A 53 -2.65 -1.52 -15.04
CA ARG A 53 -3.40 -2.78 -15.14
C ARG A 53 -4.09 -2.84 -16.49
N TRP A 54 -4.02 -4.00 -17.14
CA TRP A 54 -4.64 -4.22 -18.45
C TRP A 54 -5.47 -5.47 -18.48
N LYS A 55 -6.48 -5.42 -19.34
CA LYS A 55 -7.23 -6.58 -19.80
C LYS A 55 -6.86 -6.85 -21.26
N LEU A 56 -6.67 -8.11 -21.63
CA LEU A 56 -6.47 -8.48 -23.01
C LEU A 56 -7.68 -8.13 -23.84
N ILE A 57 -7.43 -7.62 -25.03
CA ILE A 57 -8.44 -7.48 -26.07
C ILE A 57 -8.56 -8.84 -26.75
N SER A 58 -9.72 -9.48 -26.60
CA SER A 58 -10.11 -10.70 -27.34
C SER A 58 -10.83 -10.28 -28.60
N GLY A 59 -10.45 -10.83 -29.76
CA GLY A 59 -11.05 -10.50 -31.06
C GLY A 59 -10.26 -9.48 -31.87
N GLU A 60 -10.89 -8.99 -32.94
CA GLU A 60 -10.25 -8.05 -33.85
C GLU A 60 -10.21 -6.62 -33.26
N LEU A 61 -9.13 -5.90 -33.55
CA LEU A 61 -9.00 -4.50 -33.12
C LEU A 61 -10.07 -3.59 -33.74
N SER A 62 -10.60 -3.94 -34.91
CA SER A 62 -11.72 -3.25 -35.53
C SER A 62 -12.92 -3.17 -34.60
N ASP A 63 -13.32 -4.28 -34.01
CA ASP A 63 -14.47 -4.35 -33.09
C ASP A 63 -14.25 -3.51 -31.84
N PHE A 64 -13.02 -3.55 -31.32
CA PHE A 64 -12.64 -2.69 -30.19
C PHE A 64 -12.78 -1.21 -30.55
N PHE A 65 -12.29 -0.76 -31.72
CA PHE A 65 -12.37 0.65 -32.11
C PHE A 65 -13.79 1.09 -32.46
N TYR A 66 -14.64 0.22 -32.98
CA TYR A 66 -16.06 0.49 -33.21
C TYR A 66 -16.83 0.70 -31.90
N SER A 67 -16.49 -0.05 -30.87
CA SER A 67 -17.11 0.08 -29.53
C SER A 67 -16.51 1.20 -28.67
N CYS A 68 -15.35 1.75 -29.06
CA CYS A 68 -14.60 2.70 -28.26
C CYS A 68 -15.00 4.13 -28.58
N GLU A 69 -15.71 4.79 -27.67
CA GLU A 69 -16.09 6.22 -27.80
C GLU A 69 -14.92 7.19 -27.60
N LYS A 70 -13.76 6.70 -27.16
CA LYS A 70 -12.60 7.54 -26.83
C LYS A 70 -11.88 8.01 -28.09
N ARG A 71 -11.55 9.30 -28.11
CA ARG A 71 -10.96 9.98 -29.29
C ARG A 71 -9.43 10.03 -29.27
N ILE A 72 -8.80 9.69 -28.14
CA ILE A 72 -7.34 9.71 -27.94
C ILE A 72 -6.90 8.29 -27.62
N ILE A 73 -5.96 7.77 -28.40
CA ILE A 73 -5.36 6.46 -28.17
C ILE A 73 -3.93 6.65 -27.68
N GLY A 74 -3.63 6.16 -26.49
CA GLY A 74 -2.27 6.05 -25.97
C GLY A 74 -1.62 4.76 -26.46
N VAL A 75 -0.38 4.85 -26.97
CA VAL A 75 0.40 3.69 -27.40
C VAL A 75 1.86 3.84 -26.98
N ALA A 76 2.51 2.75 -26.61
CA ALA A 76 3.92 2.80 -26.23
C ALA A 76 4.86 3.02 -27.44
N ASP A 77 4.49 2.48 -28.60
CA ASP A 77 5.28 2.58 -29.83
C ASP A 77 4.66 3.58 -30.81
N LYS A 78 5.48 4.55 -31.27
CA LYS A 78 5.05 5.61 -32.18
C LYS A 78 4.59 5.08 -33.55
N ASN A 79 5.30 4.08 -34.09
CA ASN A 79 4.97 3.50 -35.39
C ASN A 79 3.65 2.73 -35.32
N GLN A 80 3.41 2.02 -34.19
CA GLN A 80 2.12 1.41 -33.91
C GLN A 80 1.01 2.47 -33.93
N GLY A 81 1.20 3.62 -33.29
CA GLY A 81 0.23 4.72 -33.28
C GLY A 81 -0.07 5.26 -34.68
N ILE A 82 0.96 5.44 -35.51
CA ILE A 82 0.79 5.88 -36.92
C ILE A 82 -0.03 4.85 -37.71
N ASN A 83 0.29 3.56 -37.56
CA ASN A 83 -0.40 2.49 -38.29
C ASN A 83 -1.87 2.38 -37.84
N LEU A 84 -2.15 2.40 -36.54
CA LEU A 84 -3.51 2.39 -36.02
C LEU A 84 -4.31 3.60 -36.48
N LYS A 85 -3.70 4.79 -36.49
CA LYS A 85 -4.34 6.01 -36.99
C LYS A 85 -4.76 5.87 -38.45
N LYS A 86 -3.88 5.35 -39.31
CA LYS A 86 -4.15 5.13 -40.73
C LYS A 86 -5.22 4.05 -40.95
N GLN A 87 -5.09 2.92 -40.26
CA GLN A 87 -5.93 1.75 -40.44
C GLN A 87 -7.37 1.95 -39.97
N TYR A 88 -7.55 2.67 -38.83
CA TYR A 88 -8.85 2.81 -38.14
C TYR A 88 -9.38 4.26 -38.13
N GLY A 89 -8.77 5.18 -38.88
CA GLY A 89 -9.24 6.57 -39.00
C GLY A 89 -9.22 7.35 -37.67
N LEU A 90 -8.30 7.02 -36.75
CA LEU A 90 -8.24 7.65 -35.42
C LEU A 90 -7.89 9.13 -35.53
N LYS A 91 -8.60 9.98 -34.80
CA LYS A 91 -8.36 11.43 -34.81
C LYS A 91 -6.98 11.80 -34.26
N ARG A 92 -6.56 11.15 -33.15
CA ARG A 92 -5.30 11.45 -32.48
C ARG A 92 -4.75 10.22 -31.76
N PHE A 93 -3.44 10.05 -31.80
CA PHE A 93 -2.74 9.15 -30.88
C PHE A 93 -1.67 9.92 -30.09
N LYS A 94 -1.26 9.39 -28.96
CA LYS A 94 -0.20 9.91 -28.10
C LYS A 94 0.74 8.80 -27.72
N GLN A 95 2.03 9.00 -27.87
CA GLN A 95 3.00 8.06 -27.34
C GLN A 95 3.01 8.16 -25.80
N VAL A 96 2.91 7.02 -25.13
CA VAL A 96 2.85 6.93 -23.67
C VAL A 96 3.94 6.00 -23.17
N ASP A 97 4.48 6.31 -22.01
CA ASP A 97 5.46 5.48 -21.34
C ASP A 97 4.75 4.31 -20.61
N LEU A 98 5.35 3.11 -20.66
CA LEU A 98 4.82 1.92 -19.99
C LEU A 98 4.74 2.08 -18.46
N PHE A 99 5.71 2.77 -17.88
CA PHE A 99 5.89 2.88 -16.43
C PHE A 99 5.33 4.20 -15.86
N HIS A 100 4.83 5.09 -16.71
CA HIS A 100 4.28 6.37 -16.30
C HIS A 100 2.83 6.55 -16.74
N THR A 101 2.06 7.31 -15.97
CA THR A 101 0.67 7.63 -16.28
C THR A 101 0.62 8.91 -17.11
N ASP A 102 0.11 8.83 -18.33
CA ASP A 102 -0.24 10.02 -19.10
C ASP A 102 -1.60 10.56 -18.67
N LEU A 103 -1.61 11.77 -18.11
CA LEU A 103 -2.82 12.36 -17.53
C LEU A 103 -3.89 12.72 -18.58
N GLU A 104 -3.51 13.04 -19.81
CA GLU A 104 -4.46 13.33 -20.87
C GLU A 104 -5.13 12.05 -21.37
N VAL A 105 -4.33 11.00 -21.60
CA VAL A 105 -4.85 9.68 -22.00
C VAL A 105 -5.71 9.08 -20.88
N LYS A 106 -5.28 9.20 -19.63
CA LYS A 106 -6.08 8.77 -18.47
C LYS A 106 -7.46 9.42 -18.42
N LYS A 107 -7.54 10.73 -18.70
CA LYS A 107 -8.80 11.50 -18.60
C LYS A 107 -9.71 11.36 -19.82
N LYS A 108 -9.14 11.36 -21.02
CA LYS A 108 -9.88 11.52 -22.28
C LYS A 108 -9.67 10.41 -23.30
N GLY A 109 -8.80 9.46 -23.00
CA GLY A 109 -8.35 8.46 -23.96
C GLY A 109 -8.48 7.03 -23.49
N VAL A 110 -7.99 6.13 -24.32
CA VAL A 110 -7.76 4.72 -24.01
C VAL A 110 -6.30 4.42 -24.26
N GLU A 111 -5.63 3.79 -23.34
CA GLU A 111 -4.26 3.34 -23.54
C GLU A 111 -4.27 1.88 -24.00
N LEU A 112 -3.65 1.66 -25.15
CA LEU A 112 -3.42 0.33 -25.70
C LEU A 112 -1.98 -0.08 -25.51
N ILE A 113 -1.77 -1.31 -25.13
CA ILE A 113 -0.45 -1.89 -25.02
C ILE A 113 -0.33 -3.13 -25.90
N LYS A 114 0.87 -3.31 -26.45
CA LYS A 114 1.29 -4.56 -27.05
C LYS A 114 2.43 -5.11 -26.22
N ILE A 115 2.24 -6.30 -25.65
CA ILE A 115 3.28 -7.06 -24.96
C ILE A 115 3.41 -8.38 -25.70
N TRP A 116 4.60 -8.63 -26.25
CA TRP A 116 4.87 -9.75 -27.18
C TRP A 116 3.88 -9.75 -28.37
N SER A 117 3.12 -10.80 -28.54
CA SER A 117 2.07 -10.90 -29.59
C SER A 117 0.69 -10.44 -29.11
N GLN A 118 0.53 -10.14 -27.82
CA GLN A 118 -0.77 -9.84 -27.21
C GLN A 118 -1.03 -8.34 -27.13
N ARG A 119 -2.29 -7.96 -27.18
CA ARG A 119 -2.75 -6.57 -27.07
C ARG A 119 -3.70 -6.44 -25.89
N GLY A 120 -3.62 -5.35 -25.17
CA GLY A 120 -4.47 -5.09 -24.01
C GLY A 120 -4.90 -3.64 -23.89
N GLN A 121 -6.03 -3.43 -23.25
CA GLN A 121 -6.53 -2.12 -22.84
C GLN A 121 -6.17 -1.88 -21.39
N VAL A 122 -5.70 -0.68 -21.04
CA VAL A 122 -5.47 -0.28 -19.65
C VAL A 122 -6.82 -0.11 -18.94
N LEU A 123 -7.01 -0.86 -17.86
CA LEU A 123 -8.17 -0.75 -16.97
C LEU A 123 -7.99 0.34 -15.92
N GLY A 124 -6.78 0.54 -15.43
CA GLY A 124 -6.53 1.47 -14.35
C GLY A 124 -5.07 1.85 -14.15
N TYR A 125 -4.89 2.90 -13.40
CA TYR A 125 -3.61 3.51 -13.06
C TYR A 125 -3.49 3.67 -11.55
N GLN A 126 -2.26 3.81 -11.05
CA GLN A 126 -2.01 4.19 -9.66
C GLN A 126 -2.72 5.50 -9.28
N GLN A 127 -3.07 5.59 -8.00
CA GLN A 127 -3.68 6.79 -7.40
C GLN A 127 -2.64 7.88 -7.04
N ILE A 128 -1.78 8.24 -8.00
CA ILE A 128 -0.62 9.14 -7.77
C ILE A 128 -1.07 10.43 -7.07
N ARG A 129 -2.14 11.07 -7.57
CA ARG A 129 -2.60 12.35 -6.99
C ARG A 129 -3.07 12.22 -5.54
N LEU A 130 -3.71 11.12 -5.18
CA LEU A 130 -4.06 10.86 -3.79
C LEU A 130 -2.82 10.76 -2.90
N TYR A 131 -1.80 10.02 -3.36
CA TYR A 131 -0.56 9.88 -2.60
C TYR A 131 0.18 11.22 -2.45
N GLU A 132 0.22 12.04 -3.49
CA GLU A 132 0.80 13.40 -3.42
C GLU A 132 0.07 14.25 -2.36
N VAL A 133 -1.24 14.25 -2.35
CA VAL A 133 -2.05 14.99 -1.37
C VAL A 133 -1.72 14.52 0.05
N VAL A 134 -1.76 13.20 0.28
CA VAL A 134 -1.52 12.64 1.62
C VAL A 134 -0.07 12.81 2.05
N ASP A 135 0.92 12.70 1.17
CA ASP A 135 2.33 12.79 1.52
C ASP A 135 2.82 14.24 1.67
N PHE A 136 2.29 15.18 0.85
CA PHE A 136 2.90 16.50 0.71
C PHE A 136 2.00 17.69 1.07
N GLU A 137 0.66 17.55 1.05
CA GLU A 137 -0.25 18.68 1.25
C GLU A 137 -0.83 18.78 2.67
N LYS A 138 -0.71 17.73 3.50
CA LYS A 138 -1.19 17.79 4.89
C LYS A 138 -0.39 18.82 5.72
N PRO A 139 -1.05 19.67 6.52
CA PRO A 139 -0.41 20.76 7.25
C PRO A 139 0.52 20.27 8.37
N GLY A 140 0.11 19.24 9.12
CA GLY A 140 0.87 18.65 10.23
C GLY A 140 1.78 17.53 9.73
N ARG A 141 3.06 17.85 9.47
CA ARG A 141 4.06 16.86 9.08
C ARG A 141 5.44 17.23 9.65
N SER A 142 6.22 16.21 9.95
CA SER A 142 7.59 16.39 10.40
C SER A 142 8.51 15.39 9.70
N MET A 143 9.55 15.91 9.08
CA MET A 143 10.59 15.06 8.48
C MET A 143 11.37 14.27 9.52
N GLN A 144 11.41 14.74 10.77
CA GLN A 144 12.12 14.10 11.88
C GLN A 144 11.37 12.89 12.43
N MET A 145 10.04 12.84 12.28
CA MET A 145 9.22 11.73 12.80
C MET A 145 9.20 10.49 11.88
N GLY A 146 9.72 10.60 10.66
CA GLY A 146 9.58 9.53 9.68
C GLY A 146 8.10 9.30 9.36
N MET A 147 7.64 9.66 8.17
CA MET A 147 6.25 9.40 7.77
C MET A 147 6.21 8.20 6.84
N MET A 148 5.29 7.28 7.11
CA MET A 148 5.01 6.19 6.18
C MET A 148 4.48 6.77 4.87
N PRO A 149 5.08 6.44 3.71
CA PRO A 149 4.59 6.90 2.41
C PRO A 149 3.18 6.36 2.14
N ALA A 150 2.28 7.21 1.66
CA ALA A 150 0.89 6.85 1.36
C ALA A 150 0.78 5.61 0.46
N LYS A 151 1.66 5.48 -0.53
CA LYS A 151 1.70 4.32 -1.41
C LYS A 151 2.03 3.04 -0.65
N LEU A 152 3.02 3.06 0.25
CA LEU A 152 3.36 1.90 1.08
C LEU A 152 2.19 1.55 2.01
N THR A 153 1.61 2.54 2.67
CA THR A 153 0.44 2.35 3.55
C THR A 153 -0.70 1.65 2.81
N HIS A 154 -1.04 2.13 1.60
CA HIS A 154 -2.10 1.53 0.79
C HIS A 154 -1.76 0.08 0.40
N THR A 155 -0.50 -0.19 0.03
CA THR A 155 -0.04 -1.56 -0.24
C THR A 155 -0.19 -2.46 1.00
N LEU A 156 0.21 -2.00 2.19
CA LEU A 156 0.02 -2.76 3.42
C LEU A 156 -1.45 -3.02 3.74
N MET A 157 -2.32 -2.03 3.50
CA MET A 157 -3.77 -2.20 3.66
C MET A 157 -4.30 -3.32 2.74
N ASN A 158 -3.95 -3.31 1.45
CA ASN A 158 -4.40 -4.33 0.51
C ASN A 158 -3.86 -5.73 0.86
N ILE A 159 -2.61 -5.82 1.32
CA ILE A 159 -2.05 -7.08 1.86
C ILE A 159 -2.89 -7.54 3.07
N GLY A 160 -3.16 -6.66 4.03
CA GLY A 160 -3.96 -6.99 5.20
C GLY A 160 -5.37 -7.46 4.83
N LEU A 161 -6.03 -6.76 3.91
CA LEU A 161 -7.35 -7.13 3.40
C LEU A 161 -7.35 -8.51 2.71
N SER A 162 -6.26 -8.90 2.04
CA SER A 162 -6.13 -10.23 1.43
C SER A 162 -6.01 -11.36 2.44
N LEU A 163 -5.58 -11.06 3.65
CA LEU A 163 -5.38 -12.03 4.73
C LEU A 163 -6.64 -12.26 5.57
N LEU A 164 -7.64 -11.38 5.45
CA LEU A 164 -8.91 -11.53 6.17
C LEU A 164 -9.75 -12.66 5.59
N LYS A 165 -10.40 -13.41 6.46
CA LYS A 165 -11.34 -14.47 6.08
C LYS A 165 -12.74 -13.93 5.78
N SER A 166 -13.12 -12.82 6.43
CA SER A 166 -14.43 -12.18 6.24
C SER A 166 -14.46 -11.34 4.97
N GLN A 167 -15.64 -11.28 4.34
CA GLN A 167 -15.92 -10.35 3.23
C GLN A 167 -16.42 -8.98 3.72
N GLU A 168 -16.70 -8.83 5.03
CA GLU A 168 -17.12 -7.57 5.61
C GLU A 168 -15.96 -6.57 5.65
N LYS A 169 -16.29 -5.29 5.52
CA LYS A 169 -15.30 -4.22 5.65
C LYS A 169 -14.80 -4.14 7.09
N PRO A 170 -13.49 -4.34 7.33
CA PRO A 170 -12.95 -4.28 8.67
C PRO A 170 -12.91 -2.84 9.19
N LEU A 171 -12.86 -2.70 10.50
CA LEU A 171 -12.31 -1.53 11.15
C LEU A 171 -10.77 -1.58 11.00
N ILE A 172 -10.16 -0.51 10.50
CA ILE A 172 -8.69 -0.40 10.41
C ILE A 172 -8.18 0.35 11.64
N TYR A 173 -7.14 -0.18 12.26
CA TYR A 173 -6.52 0.44 13.42
C TYR A 173 -5.01 0.66 13.20
N ASP A 174 -4.54 1.86 13.54
CA ASP A 174 -3.12 2.22 13.55
C ASP A 174 -2.70 2.66 14.96
N PRO A 175 -1.96 1.83 15.71
CA PRO A 175 -1.50 2.13 17.08
C PRO A 175 -0.32 3.10 17.15
N PHE A 176 0.23 3.55 16.01
CA PHE A 176 1.31 4.52 15.89
C PHE A 176 0.95 5.56 14.81
N VAL A 177 -0.23 6.16 14.93
CA VAL A 177 -0.89 6.92 13.88
C VAL A 177 -0.10 8.15 13.39
N GLY A 178 0.76 8.71 14.21
CA GLY A 178 1.66 9.81 13.87
C GLY A 178 0.94 11.02 13.25
N SER A 179 1.07 11.16 11.93
CA SER A 179 0.43 12.25 11.18
C SER A 179 -0.91 11.86 10.53
N GLY A 180 -1.39 10.63 10.69
CA GLY A 180 -2.69 10.17 10.21
C GLY A 180 -2.71 9.55 8.81
N THR A 181 -1.57 9.22 8.22
CA THR A 181 -1.51 8.70 6.83
C THR A 181 -2.41 7.48 6.60
N THR A 182 -2.35 6.49 7.51
CA THR A 182 -3.18 5.28 7.45
C THR A 182 -4.66 5.62 7.49
N GLY A 183 -5.05 6.53 8.38
CA GLY A 183 -6.44 6.97 8.53
C GLY A 183 -6.99 7.66 7.29
N PHE A 184 -6.22 8.54 6.66
CA PHE A 184 -6.66 9.23 5.44
C PHE A 184 -6.91 8.26 4.30
N LEU A 185 -6.06 7.27 4.13
CA LEU A 185 -6.28 6.24 3.11
C LEU A 185 -7.44 5.33 3.46
N ALA A 186 -7.56 4.88 4.71
CA ALA A 186 -8.69 4.07 5.17
C ALA A 186 -10.01 4.79 4.90
N ASN A 187 -10.13 6.06 5.30
CA ASN A 187 -11.31 6.87 5.05
C ASN A 187 -11.59 7.08 3.56
N TYR A 188 -10.56 7.37 2.73
CA TYR A 188 -10.73 7.50 1.27
C TYR A 188 -11.34 6.26 0.63
N PHE A 189 -10.92 5.06 1.06
CA PHE A 189 -11.44 3.78 0.58
C PHE A 189 -12.70 3.32 1.30
N ALA A 190 -13.31 4.20 2.09
CA ALA A 190 -14.55 3.96 2.84
C ALA A 190 -14.43 2.80 3.85
N TYR A 191 -13.34 2.74 4.60
CA TYR A 191 -13.17 1.92 5.79
C TYR A 191 -13.33 2.76 7.06
N ASP A 192 -13.93 2.17 8.09
CA ASP A 192 -13.86 2.71 9.44
C ASP A 192 -12.42 2.72 9.93
N PHE A 193 -12.04 3.78 10.63
CA PHE A 193 -10.67 3.94 11.11
C PHE A 193 -10.61 4.46 12.55
N LEU A 194 -9.74 3.82 13.34
CA LEU A 194 -9.28 4.33 14.62
C LEU A 194 -7.76 4.40 14.62
N GLY A 195 -7.21 5.45 15.20
CA GLY A 195 -5.76 5.59 15.34
C GLY A 195 -5.39 6.04 16.74
N SER A 196 -4.26 5.56 17.26
CA SER A 196 -3.73 6.05 18.52
C SER A 196 -2.25 6.38 18.43
N ASP A 197 -1.78 7.21 19.36
CA ASP A 197 -0.38 7.56 19.50
C ASP A 197 -0.14 8.13 20.90
N LEU A 198 1.11 8.19 21.35
CA LEU A 198 1.52 8.92 22.55
C LEU A 198 1.31 10.43 22.43
N LYS A 199 1.26 10.96 21.18
CA LYS A 199 1.07 12.38 20.87
C LYS A 199 0.23 12.54 19.61
N LEU A 200 -0.91 13.18 19.73
CA LEU A 200 -1.84 13.41 18.61
C LEU A 200 -1.69 14.78 17.92
N THR A 201 -0.63 15.53 18.19
CA THR A 201 -0.45 16.90 17.69
C THR A 201 -0.67 16.98 16.18
N PHE A 202 0.02 16.14 15.40
CA PHE A 202 -0.08 16.17 13.94
C PHE A 202 -1.36 15.51 13.42
N ALA A 203 -1.80 14.40 14.03
CA ALA A 203 -3.05 13.76 13.66
C ALA A 203 -4.23 14.72 13.83
N ASN A 204 -4.32 15.39 14.99
CA ASN A 204 -5.39 16.36 15.28
C ASN A 204 -5.30 17.62 14.40
N GLN A 205 -4.11 18.09 14.04
CA GLN A 205 -3.95 19.18 13.08
C GLN A 205 -4.42 18.80 11.67
N ASN A 206 -4.18 17.56 11.25
CA ASN A 206 -4.51 17.07 9.93
C ASN A 206 -5.95 16.60 9.78
N LYS A 207 -6.63 16.18 10.86
CA LYS A 207 -8.01 15.67 10.83
C LYS A 207 -8.99 16.66 10.19
N PRO A 208 -9.11 17.95 10.62
CA PRO A 208 -10.04 18.88 10.01
C PRO A 208 -9.67 19.22 8.56
N TRP A 209 -8.39 19.30 8.23
CA TRP A 209 -7.93 19.48 6.85
C TRP A 209 -8.41 18.35 5.93
N TRP A 210 -8.27 17.09 6.39
CA TRP A 210 -8.73 15.94 5.63
C TRP A 210 -10.26 15.92 5.48
N LEU A 211 -10.99 16.07 6.58
CA LEU A 211 -12.46 16.04 6.57
C LEU A 211 -13.07 17.16 5.75
N GLY A 212 -12.42 18.32 5.62
CA GLY A 212 -12.82 19.43 4.74
C GLY A 212 -12.44 19.21 3.28
N SER A 213 -11.74 18.14 2.92
CA SER A 213 -11.30 17.88 1.56
C SER A 213 -12.35 17.09 0.76
N LYS A 214 -12.29 17.20 -0.57
CA LYS A 214 -13.11 16.38 -1.48
C LYS A 214 -12.75 14.87 -1.48
N TRP A 215 -11.71 14.49 -0.76
CA TRP A 215 -11.22 13.10 -0.69
C TRP A 215 -11.86 12.33 0.45
N ALA A 216 -12.32 13.02 1.47
CA ALA A 216 -12.90 12.40 2.65
C ALA A 216 -14.26 11.74 2.38
N LYS A 217 -14.55 10.67 3.11
CA LYS A 217 -15.84 9.97 3.16
C LYS A 217 -16.49 10.25 4.51
N PRO A 218 -17.60 11.03 4.55
CA PRO A 218 -18.17 11.50 5.82
C PRO A 218 -18.86 10.41 6.64
N ASP A 219 -19.31 9.32 5.99
CA ASP A 219 -20.12 8.27 6.63
C ASP A 219 -19.31 7.23 7.41
N GLN A 220 -17.97 7.36 7.41
CA GLN A 220 -17.08 6.41 8.07
C GLN A 220 -16.68 6.91 9.46
N ILE A 221 -16.53 5.99 10.42
CA ILE A 221 -15.83 6.29 11.66
C ILE A 221 -14.42 6.72 11.32
N PHE A 222 -14.00 7.89 11.84
CA PHE A 222 -12.67 8.41 11.61
C PHE A 222 -12.20 9.19 12.84
N ASP A 223 -11.45 8.53 13.72
CA ASP A 223 -11.04 9.16 14.99
C ASP A 223 -9.64 8.77 15.45
N PHE A 224 -9.09 9.62 16.36
CA PHE A 224 -7.80 9.45 17.00
C PHE A 224 -7.94 9.60 18.51
N PHE A 225 -7.20 8.77 19.28
CA PHE A 225 -7.16 8.84 20.72
C PHE A 225 -5.75 8.66 21.28
N LEU A 226 -5.49 9.21 22.46
CA LEU A 226 -4.21 9.05 23.16
C LEU A 226 -4.12 7.64 23.73
N HIS A 227 -3.05 6.93 23.39
CA HIS A 227 -2.79 5.61 23.95
C HIS A 227 -1.31 5.24 23.79
N ASP A 228 -0.77 4.60 24.82
CA ASP A 228 0.52 3.92 24.76
C ASP A 228 0.31 2.50 24.27
N ALA A 229 0.71 2.21 23.04
CA ALA A 229 0.53 0.90 22.41
C ALA A 229 1.14 -0.27 23.22
N THR A 230 2.08 0.01 24.13
CA THR A 230 2.68 -1.01 25.02
C THR A 230 1.82 -1.36 26.23
N LYS A 231 0.66 -0.71 26.40
CA LYS A 231 -0.26 -0.88 27.52
C LYS A 231 -1.59 -1.48 27.06
N SER A 232 -2.34 -2.01 28.01
CA SER A 232 -3.73 -2.44 27.76
C SER A 232 -4.62 -1.23 27.48
N PHE A 233 -5.68 -1.44 26.69
CA PHE A 233 -6.65 -0.39 26.41
C PHE A 233 -7.44 -0.03 27.69
N GLU A 234 -7.46 1.26 28.02
CA GLU A 234 -8.33 1.81 29.07
C GLU A 234 -9.81 1.81 28.62
N HIS A 235 -10.04 1.97 27.32
CA HIS A 235 -11.35 2.13 26.68
C HIS A 235 -11.52 1.14 25.51
N PRO A 236 -11.60 -0.20 25.75
CA PRO A 236 -11.78 -1.19 24.69
C PRO A 236 -13.12 -1.03 23.93
N GLU A 237 -14.10 -0.35 24.52
CA GLU A 237 -15.38 -0.02 23.89
C GLU A 237 -15.24 0.83 22.61
N PHE A 238 -14.13 1.53 22.39
CA PHE A 238 -13.89 2.26 21.13
C PHE A 238 -13.91 1.36 19.90
N PHE A 239 -13.57 0.09 20.07
CA PHE A 239 -13.64 -0.88 18.97
C PHE A 239 -15.05 -1.44 18.75
N ALA A 240 -16.03 -1.09 19.60
CA ALA A 240 -17.42 -1.58 19.52
C ALA A 240 -17.54 -3.10 19.32
N GLY A 241 -16.66 -3.87 19.97
CA GLY A 241 -16.57 -5.33 19.83
C GLY A 241 -16.00 -5.84 18.51
N LYS A 242 -15.61 -4.97 17.59
CA LYS A 242 -14.97 -5.34 16.30
C LYS A 242 -13.51 -5.74 16.52
N ILE A 243 -13.07 -6.76 15.79
CA ILE A 243 -11.67 -7.13 15.69
C ILE A 243 -11.08 -6.32 14.54
N PRO A 244 -10.11 -5.42 14.81
CA PRO A 244 -9.59 -4.55 13.76
C PRO A 244 -8.59 -5.28 12.86
N LEU A 245 -8.46 -4.77 11.62
CA LEU A 245 -7.27 -4.99 10.80
C LEU A 245 -6.22 -3.95 11.20
N ILE A 246 -5.06 -4.40 11.70
CA ILE A 246 -4.00 -3.51 12.17
C ILE A 246 -3.02 -3.22 11.04
N ILE A 247 -2.90 -1.93 10.68
CA ILE A 247 -1.99 -1.45 9.63
C ILE A 247 -1.16 -0.30 10.18
N THR A 248 0.15 -0.48 10.26
CA THR A 248 1.02 0.57 10.81
C THR A 248 2.45 0.50 10.29
N GLU A 249 3.17 1.62 10.33
CA GLU A 249 4.63 1.64 10.16
C GLU A 249 5.35 1.20 11.44
N GLY A 250 4.77 1.50 12.59
CA GLY A 250 5.42 1.40 13.86
C GLY A 250 6.53 2.44 14.06
N TRP A 251 7.21 2.37 15.19
CA TRP A 251 8.31 3.28 15.48
C TRP A 251 9.62 2.78 14.89
N LEU A 252 10.25 3.56 14.02
CA LEU A 252 11.50 3.20 13.34
C LEU A 252 12.76 3.37 14.20
N GLY A 253 12.59 3.83 15.42
CA GLY A 253 13.71 4.18 16.30
C GLY A 253 14.31 5.56 16.02
N PRO A 254 15.40 5.91 16.71
CA PRO A 254 16.11 7.16 16.50
C PRO A 254 16.75 7.24 15.12
N VAL A 255 16.91 8.47 14.60
CA VAL A 255 17.53 8.72 13.30
C VAL A 255 19.00 8.30 13.31
N ILE A 256 19.40 7.46 12.36
CA ILE A 256 20.79 7.06 12.13
C ILE A 256 21.53 8.17 11.38
N LYS A 257 22.52 8.77 12.04
CA LYS A 257 23.42 9.77 11.47
C LYS A 257 24.71 9.12 10.92
N ALA A 258 25.52 9.88 10.20
CA ALA A 258 26.83 9.39 9.74
C ALA A 258 27.77 9.07 10.91
N THR A 259 27.60 9.76 12.04
CA THR A 259 28.39 9.62 13.26
C THR A 259 27.85 8.56 14.25
N THR A 260 26.71 7.93 13.94
CA THR A 260 26.11 6.93 14.83
C THR A 260 27.00 5.68 14.91
N THR A 261 27.39 5.30 16.10
CA THR A 261 28.26 4.14 16.37
C THR A 261 27.48 2.83 16.34
N ALA A 262 28.18 1.70 16.26
CA ALA A 262 27.55 0.39 16.32
C ALA A 262 26.87 0.12 17.66
N GLU A 263 27.43 0.61 18.76
CA GLU A 263 26.87 0.52 20.11
C GLU A 263 25.57 1.31 20.22
N GLU A 264 25.51 2.52 19.67
CA GLU A 264 24.28 3.31 19.60
C GLU A 264 23.21 2.59 18.79
N VAL A 265 23.56 1.95 17.67
CA VAL A 265 22.59 1.16 16.89
C VAL A 265 22.04 -0.02 17.68
N LYS A 266 22.88 -0.73 18.45
CA LYS A 266 22.42 -1.80 19.35
C LYS A 266 21.44 -1.27 20.39
N GLU A 267 21.72 -0.11 20.97
CA GLU A 267 20.82 0.54 21.92
C GLU A 267 19.52 0.97 21.26
N TYR A 268 19.55 1.49 20.02
CA TYR A 268 18.35 1.81 19.26
C TYR A 268 17.49 0.58 18.99
N GLN A 269 18.11 -0.53 18.62
CA GLN A 269 17.40 -1.82 18.43
C GLN A 269 16.75 -2.29 19.73
N ARG A 270 17.43 -2.17 20.88
CA ARG A 270 16.88 -2.50 22.19
C ARG A 270 15.66 -1.65 22.52
N ARG A 271 15.72 -0.35 22.28
CA ARG A 271 14.59 0.57 22.52
C ARG A 271 13.40 0.23 21.62
N VAL A 272 13.64 -0.05 20.34
CA VAL A 272 12.59 -0.47 19.40
C VAL A 272 11.96 -1.79 19.84
N LYS A 273 12.77 -2.77 20.24
CA LYS A 273 12.29 -4.06 20.78
C LYS A 273 11.38 -3.85 21.99
N ASN A 274 11.71 -2.93 22.89
CA ASN A 274 10.91 -2.61 24.08
C ASN A 274 9.57 -1.92 23.78
N VAL A 275 9.33 -1.51 22.53
CA VAL A 275 8.03 -1.01 22.06
C VAL A 275 7.26 -2.12 21.35
N TYR A 276 7.90 -2.80 20.40
CA TYR A 276 7.21 -3.77 19.54
C TYR A 276 6.75 -5.03 20.29
N LEU A 277 7.57 -5.58 21.19
CA LEU A 277 7.19 -6.83 21.85
C LEU A 277 6.00 -6.63 22.81
N PRO A 278 5.98 -5.65 23.72
CA PRO A 278 4.80 -5.41 24.54
C PRO A 278 3.56 -5.04 23.71
N TRP A 279 3.72 -4.26 22.62
CA TRP A 279 2.62 -3.97 21.73
C TRP A 279 1.99 -5.23 21.12
N ILE A 280 2.81 -6.15 20.58
CA ILE A 280 2.32 -7.41 20.01
C ILE A 280 1.63 -8.28 21.08
N GLU A 281 2.17 -8.33 22.30
CA GLU A 281 1.55 -9.01 23.43
C GLU A 281 0.16 -8.42 23.77
N GLN A 282 0.03 -7.07 23.77
CA GLN A 282 -1.26 -6.42 23.99
C GLN A 282 -2.26 -6.78 22.87
N MET A 283 -1.84 -6.75 21.60
CA MET A 283 -2.74 -7.08 20.49
C MET A 283 -3.17 -8.55 20.49
N ALA A 284 -2.34 -9.46 21.02
CA ALA A 284 -2.68 -10.88 21.14
C ALA A 284 -3.83 -11.15 22.12
N THR A 285 -4.09 -10.24 23.06
CA THR A 285 -5.06 -10.43 24.16
C THR A 285 -6.16 -9.37 24.21
N ALA A 286 -6.03 -8.30 23.45
CA ALA A 286 -6.95 -7.14 23.51
C ALA A 286 -8.34 -7.41 22.89
N PHE A 287 -8.47 -8.41 22.04
CA PHE A 287 -9.70 -8.70 21.28
C PHE A 287 -10.14 -10.14 21.49
N ALA A 288 -11.42 -10.43 21.19
CA ALA A 288 -12.00 -11.77 21.32
C ALA A 288 -11.28 -12.83 20.46
N GLU A 289 -10.78 -12.42 19.30
CA GLU A 289 -9.89 -13.20 18.45
C GLU A 289 -8.65 -12.35 18.09
N LYS A 290 -7.58 -13.02 17.70
CA LYS A 290 -6.36 -12.31 17.29
C LYS A 290 -6.58 -11.52 16.00
N PRO A 291 -6.21 -10.22 15.97
CA PRO A 291 -6.32 -9.41 14.77
C PRO A 291 -5.29 -9.83 13.72
N VAL A 292 -5.61 -9.61 12.46
CA VAL A 292 -4.61 -9.61 11.41
C VAL A 292 -3.80 -8.32 11.53
N MET A 293 -2.47 -8.42 11.57
CA MET A 293 -1.57 -7.30 11.70
C MET A 293 -0.61 -7.27 10.51
N VAL A 294 -0.53 -6.14 9.80
CA VAL A 294 0.46 -5.91 8.74
C VAL A 294 1.19 -4.61 9.05
N PHE A 295 2.46 -4.72 9.32
CA PHE A 295 3.26 -3.59 9.78
C PHE A 295 4.69 -3.66 9.27
N THR A 296 5.44 -2.57 9.45
CA THR A 296 6.86 -2.57 9.14
C THR A 296 7.70 -2.55 10.41
N ILE A 297 8.86 -3.19 10.32
CA ILE A 297 9.90 -3.08 11.33
C ILE A 297 11.12 -2.37 10.75
N PRO A 298 11.85 -1.59 11.55
CA PRO A 298 13.10 -0.99 11.11
C PRO A 298 14.14 -2.06 10.81
N TRP A 299 14.81 -1.92 9.67
CA TRP A 299 15.91 -2.77 9.26
C TRP A 299 17.17 -1.94 9.13
N TYR A 300 18.10 -2.11 10.04
CA TYR A 300 19.35 -1.35 10.11
C TYR A 300 20.37 -1.94 9.14
N LEU A 301 20.61 -1.24 8.02
CA LEU A 301 21.50 -1.71 6.95
C LEU A 301 22.96 -1.76 7.43
N GLY A 302 23.61 -2.91 7.20
CA GLY A 302 24.99 -3.14 7.65
C GLY A 302 25.13 -3.59 9.10
N TYR A 303 24.03 -3.83 9.80
CA TYR A 303 24.01 -4.35 11.17
C TYR A 303 23.17 -5.62 11.27
N GLU A 304 23.46 -6.43 12.28
CA GLU A 304 22.61 -7.56 12.64
C GLU A 304 21.24 -7.03 13.13
N ASN A 305 20.14 -7.58 12.60
CA ASN A 305 18.79 -7.14 12.94
C ASN A 305 18.10 -8.19 13.83
N LEU A 306 18.10 -7.94 15.14
CA LEU A 306 17.61 -8.88 16.16
C LEU A 306 16.10 -8.79 16.41
N LEU A 307 15.44 -7.72 15.94
CA LEU A 307 14.01 -7.51 16.20
C LEU A 307 13.13 -8.57 15.56
N GLU A 308 13.40 -8.93 14.31
CA GLU A 308 12.60 -9.93 13.60
C GLU A 308 12.62 -11.29 14.32
N LYS A 309 13.80 -11.76 14.74
CA LYS A 309 13.93 -13.00 15.52
C LYS A 309 13.12 -12.95 16.82
N ALA A 310 13.20 -11.84 17.55
CA ALA A 310 12.44 -11.66 18.77
C ALA A 310 10.92 -11.62 18.55
N ILE A 311 10.47 -11.06 17.41
CA ILE A 311 9.04 -11.08 17.03
C ILE A 311 8.60 -12.50 16.65
N ILE A 312 9.42 -13.29 15.95
CA ILE A 312 9.11 -14.70 15.62
C ILE A 312 8.90 -15.50 16.91
N GLU A 313 9.86 -15.43 17.84
CA GLU A 313 9.79 -16.14 19.12
C GLU A 313 8.55 -15.73 19.94
N LEU A 314 8.24 -14.44 19.95
CA LEU A 314 7.05 -13.92 20.64
C LEU A 314 5.76 -14.37 19.95
N ALA A 315 5.69 -14.24 18.62
CA ALA A 315 4.50 -14.60 17.83
C ALA A 315 4.12 -16.06 18.06
N GLU A 316 5.10 -16.98 18.05
CA GLU A 316 4.90 -18.38 18.38
C GLU A 316 4.35 -18.56 19.81
N LYS A 317 4.97 -17.89 20.80
CA LYS A 317 4.55 -17.94 22.20
C LYS A 317 3.11 -17.48 22.41
N VAL A 318 2.69 -16.39 21.74
CA VAL A 318 1.32 -15.84 21.91
C VAL A 318 0.33 -16.35 20.86
N GLY A 319 0.77 -17.28 19.99
CA GLY A 319 -0.09 -17.99 19.05
C GLY A 319 -0.48 -17.20 17.80
N PHE A 320 0.37 -16.28 17.34
CA PHE A 320 0.30 -15.72 15.99
C PHE A 320 1.09 -16.58 15.01
N ARG A 321 0.60 -16.66 13.78
CA ARG A 321 1.39 -17.16 12.64
C ARG A 321 2.18 -15.99 12.05
N PHE A 322 3.51 -16.08 12.12
CA PHE A 322 4.43 -15.08 11.56
C PHE A 322 4.70 -15.32 10.08
N SER A 323 4.77 -14.25 9.29
CA SER A 323 5.41 -14.22 7.97
C SER A 323 6.00 -12.84 7.68
N SER A 324 7.02 -12.76 6.83
CA SER A 324 7.63 -11.49 6.43
C SER A 324 8.05 -11.53 4.97
N LEU A 325 8.16 -10.36 4.33
CA LEU A 325 8.73 -10.22 3.00
C LEU A 325 10.26 -10.16 3.09
N GLN A 326 10.95 -10.76 2.11
CA GLN A 326 12.42 -10.72 2.05
C GLN A 326 12.91 -9.38 1.50
N GLU A 327 12.18 -8.80 0.56
CA GLU A 327 12.52 -7.51 -0.03
C GLU A 327 12.28 -6.37 0.96
N LEU A 328 13.32 -5.54 1.16
CA LEU A 328 13.22 -4.36 2.02
C LEU A 328 12.66 -3.16 1.25
N TYR A 329 11.69 -2.48 1.85
CA TYR A 329 11.32 -1.15 1.39
C TYR A 329 12.33 -0.13 1.91
N LYS A 330 13.15 0.42 1.00
CA LYS A 330 14.17 1.43 1.33
C LYS A 330 14.27 2.50 0.27
N ARG A 331 14.74 3.69 0.67
CA ARG A 331 15.21 4.74 -0.24
C ARG A 331 16.73 4.66 -0.35
N ASP A 332 17.30 4.99 -1.51
CA ASP A 332 18.70 4.71 -1.84
C ASP A 332 19.72 5.32 -0.86
N GLN A 333 19.40 6.42 -0.19
CA GLN A 333 20.30 7.10 0.75
C GLN A 333 19.99 6.81 2.24
N HIS A 334 18.97 6.01 2.54
CA HIS A 334 18.57 5.75 3.92
C HIS A 334 19.34 4.57 4.51
N LYS A 335 19.83 4.72 5.74
CA LYS A 335 20.50 3.67 6.52
C LYS A 335 19.52 2.72 7.21
N VAL A 336 18.25 3.07 7.27
CA VAL A 336 17.18 2.25 7.82
C VAL A 336 16.18 1.94 6.72
N GLY A 337 16.03 0.66 6.43
CA GLY A 337 14.97 0.11 5.59
C GLY A 337 13.74 -0.26 6.43
N ARG A 338 12.69 -0.71 5.77
CA ARG A 338 11.47 -1.24 6.38
C ARG A 338 11.27 -2.65 5.90
N LYS A 339 11.19 -3.58 6.82
CA LYS A 339 10.81 -4.97 6.53
C LYS A 339 9.34 -5.15 6.85
N VAL A 340 8.57 -5.66 5.90
CA VAL A 340 7.14 -5.91 6.10
C VAL A 340 6.95 -7.22 6.83
N VAL A 341 6.16 -7.18 7.90
CA VAL A 341 5.80 -8.31 8.76
C VAL A 341 4.29 -8.47 8.78
N MET A 342 3.83 -9.70 8.77
CA MET A 342 2.43 -10.08 8.89
C MET A 342 2.26 -11.07 10.03
N LEU A 343 1.30 -10.81 10.92
CA LEU A 343 0.87 -11.71 11.99
C LEU A 343 -0.62 -12.05 11.81
N GLN A 344 -0.96 -13.33 11.96
CA GLN A 344 -2.32 -13.86 11.77
C GLN A 344 -2.70 -14.81 12.91
#